data_7f806cb4fe21ff6f5ff08969680e8b31
#
_entry.id   7f806cb4fe21ff6f5ff08969680e8b31
#
_cell.length_a   1.000
_cell.length_b   1.000
_cell.length_c   1.000
_cell.angle_alpha   90.00
_cell.angle_beta   90.00
_cell.angle_gamma   90.00
#
_symmetry.space_group_name_H-M   'P 1'
#
loop_
_entity.id
_entity.type
_entity.pdbx_description
1 polymer ?
#
loop_
_entity_poly.entity_id
_entity_poly.type
_entity_poly.pdbx_seq_one_letter_code
_entity_poly.pdbx_strand_id
1 'polypeptide(L)'
;MTEATRRERLRVETEREIRQAARALLVESGRDAVTLRAIARKLGITAPALYRYYDSHDALLRQLCDDICADMAAVLYADLAADTSGHVGCQVRAVCRGFRRWALAHPQEFALVFASPRDPLGADQFGSVFLQLAGRLIASNLVVKHADDEVPEVLHEDLVRFQQVLMDAVSVHGVVVEDSVLNLGKIYHVVQSWVRLYGHVALEVFGRFPFAVSNPEPMFDSMLDQMLSDIGFQEDQ
;
A
#
# COMPACT_ATOMS: atom_id res chain seq x y z
N MET A 1 -29.52 -13.40 4.31
CA MET A 1 -28.26 -13.78 3.61
C MET A 1 -28.60 -14.89 2.64
N THR A 2 -28.63 -14.59 1.35
CA THR A 2 -28.91 -15.57 0.29
C THR A 2 -27.68 -16.47 0.18
N GLU A 3 -27.89 -17.75 0.40
CA GLU A 3 -26.83 -18.76 0.24
C GLU A 3 -26.40 -18.81 -1.22
N ALA A 4 -25.12 -18.57 -1.51
CA ALA A 4 -24.59 -18.60 -2.87
C ALA A 4 -24.88 -19.96 -3.51
N THR A 5 -25.33 -19.95 -4.76
CA THR A 5 -25.63 -21.19 -5.47
C THR A 5 -24.35 -22.02 -5.66
N ARG A 6 -24.50 -23.35 -5.81
CA ARG A 6 -23.34 -24.23 -6.09
C ARG A 6 -22.54 -23.75 -7.31
N ARG A 7 -23.23 -23.21 -8.33
CA ARG A 7 -22.58 -22.69 -9.54
C ARG A 7 -21.75 -21.45 -9.24
N GLU A 8 -22.22 -20.54 -8.40
CA GLU A 8 -21.50 -19.33 -7.99
C GLU A 8 -20.26 -19.69 -7.18
N ARG A 9 -20.37 -20.64 -6.27
CA ARG A 9 -19.20 -21.13 -5.48
C ARG A 9 -18.12 -21.73 -6.37
N LEU A 10 -18.50 -22.57 -7.35
CA LEU A 10 -17.55 -23.13 -8.32
C LEU A 10 -16.90 -22.06 -9.20
N ARG A 11 -17.65 -21.00 -9.56
CA ARG A 11 -17.11 -19.87 -10.31
C ARG A 11 -16.04 -19.11 -9.51
N VAL A 12 -16.35 -18.76 -8.29
CA VAL A 12 -15.41 -18.06 -7.37
C VAL A 12 -14.15 -18.90 -7.14
N GLU A 13 -14.30 -20.22 -6.95
CA GLU A 13 -13.15 -21.12 -6.78
C GLU A 13 -12.26 -21.14 -8.03
N THR A 14 -12.85 -21.26 -9.21
CA THR A 14 -12.10 -21.23 -10.48
C THR A 14 -11.41 -19.88 -10.70
N GLU A 15 -12.08 -18.76 -10.41
CA GLU A 15 -11.46 -17.42 -10.49
C GLU A 15 -10.25 -17.32 -9.55
N ARG A 16 -10.35 -17.87 -8.34
CA ARG A 16 -9.23 -17.94 -7.39
C ARG A 16 -8.06 -18.79 -7.94
N GLU A 17 -8.34 -19.97 -8.49
CA GLU A 17 -7.32 -20.82 -9.10
C GLU A 17 -6.61 -20.12 -10.28
N ILE A 18 -7.34 -19.39 -11.11
CA ILE A 18 -6.78 -18.59 -12.21
C ILE A 18 -5.81 -17.54 -11.68
N ARG A 19 -6.19 -16.78 -10.64
CA ARG A 19 -5.31 -15.76 -10.05
C ARG A 19 -4.10 -16.37 -9.36
N GLN A 20 -4.25 -17.51 -8.67
CA GLN A 20 -3.12 -18.24 -8.09
C GLN A 20 -2.13 -18.72 -9.15
N ALA A 21 -2.61 -19.23 -10.27
CA ALA A 21 -1.75 -19.62 -11.39
C ALA A 21 -1.04 -18.42 -12.03
N ALA A 22 -1.74 -17.29 -12.17
CA ALA A 22 -1.16 -16.02 -12.64
C ALA A 22 -0.08 -15.51 -11.69
N ARG A 23 -0.34 -15.52 -10.37
CA ARG A 23 0.61 -15.12 -9.33
C ARG A 23 1.86 -16.00 -9.32
N ALA A 24 1.69 -17.30 -9.47
CA ALA A 24 2.82 -18.23 -9.57
C ALA A 24 3.70 -17.93 -10.79
N LEU A 25 3.11 -17.64 -11.95
CA LEU A 25 3.86 -17.23 -13.16
C LEU A 25 4.60 -15.90 -12.94
N LEU A 26 3.95 -14.94 -12.28
CA LEU A 26 4.55 -13.66 -11.92
C LEU A 26 5.82 -13.86 -11.07
N VAL A 27 5.72 -14.64 -10.01
CA VAL A 27 6.83 -14.89 -9.07
C VAL A 27 7.95 -15.69 -9.73
N GLU A 28 7.61 -16.71 -10.52
CA GLU A 28 8.56 -17.60 -11.20
C GLU A 28 9.31 -16.92 -12.36
N SER A 29 8.63 -16.06 -13.13
CA SER A 29 9.13 -15.60 -14.45
C SER A 29 8.85 -14.13 -14.78
N GLY A 30 8.31 -13.36 -13.83
CA GLY A 30 8.02 -11.93 -13.97
C GLY A 30 6.74 -11.64 -14.74
N ARG A 31 6.43 -10.33 -14.86
CA ARG A 31 5.17 -9.82 -15.44
C ARG A 31 4.89 -10.32 -16.86
N ASP A 32 5.91 -10.36 -17.72
CA ASP A 32 5.75 -10.71 -19.13
C ASP A 32 5.36 -12.17 -19.35
N ALA A 33 5.64 -13.04 -18.37
CA ALA A 33 5.22 -14.44 -18.38
C ALA A 33 3.73 -14.62 -18.03
N VAL A 34 3.09 -13.64 -17.43
CA VAL A 34 1.67 -13.68 -17.02
C VAL A 34 0.79 -13.44 -18.25
N THR A 35 0.58 -14.46 -19.06
CA THR A 35 -0.29 -14.40 -20.23
C THR A 35 -1.46 -15.36 -20.10
N LEU A 36 -2.62 -15.04 -20.71
CA LEU A 36 -3.79 -15.93 -20.68
C LEU A 36 -3.46 -17.34 -21.19
N ARG A 37 -2.58 -17.45 -22.19
CA ARG A 37 -2.12 -18.75 -22.71
C ARG A 37 -1.27 -19.53 -21.71
N ALA A 38 -0.37 -18.86 -21.01
CA ALA A 38 0.47 -19.49 -20.00
C ALA A 38 -0.36 -19.96 -18.81
N ILE A 39 -1.31 -19.15 -18.37
CA ILE A 39 -2.24 -19.48 -17.29
C ILE A 39 -3.11 -20.68 -17.67
N ALA A 40 -3.72 -20.65 -18.86
CA ALA A 40 -4.54 -21.75 -19.36
C ALA A 40 -3.74 -23.07 -19.41
N ARG A 41 -2.50 -23.02 -19.90
CA ARG A 41 -1.60 -24.18 -19.93
C ARG A 41 -1.28 -24.70 -18.52
N LYS A 42 -1.02 -23.80 -17.54
CA LYS A 42 -0.72 -24.16 -16.14
C LYS A 42 -1.93 -24.84 -15.48
N LEU A 43 -3.14 -24.44 -15.84
CA LEU A 43 -4.40 -25.00 -15.32
C LEU A 43 -4.96 -26.18 -16.12
N GLY A 44 -4.36 -26.54 -17.25
CA GLY A 44 -4.86 -27.61 -18.11
C GLY A 44 -6.19 -27.30 -18.79
N ILE A 45 -6.53 -26.01 -18.99
CA ILE A 45 -7.74 -25.56 -19.66
C ILE A 45 -7.43 -24.83 -20.97
N THR A 46 -8.45 -24.51 -21.76
CA THR A 46 -8.26 -23.76 -23.01
C THR A 46 -8.25 -22.26 -22.76
N ALA A 47 -7.44 -21.50 -23.52
CA ALA A 47 -7.42 -20.04 -23.39
C ALA A 47 -8.80 -19.38 -23.57
N PRO A 48 -9.68 -19.80 -24.51
CA PRO A 48 -11.06 -19.31 -24.59
C PRO A 48 -11.89 -19.54 -23.32
N ALA A 49 -11.58 -20.57 -22.51
CA ALA A 49 -12.30 -20.81 -21.27
C ALA A 49 -12.02 -19.71 -20.20
N LEU A 50 -10.83 -19.08 -20.23
CA LEU A 50 -10.49 -17.98 -19.34
C LEU A 50 -11.32 -16.72 -19.59
N TYR A 51 -11.70 -16.45 -20.86
CA TYR A 51 -12.53 -15.30 -21.21
C TYR A 51 -13.96 -15.36 -20.64
N ARG A 52 -14.38 -16.50 -20.07
CA ARG A 52 -15.64 -16.61 -19.31
C ARG A 52 -15.53 -15.98 -17.91
N TYR A 53 -14.32 -15.81 -17.43
CA TYR A 53 -14.02 -15.31 -16.09
C TYR A 53 -13.45 -13.89 -16.12
N TYR A 54 -12.65 -13.57 -17.15
CA TYR A 54 -12.00 -12.26 -17.30
C TYR A 54 -12.17 -11.74 -18.72
N ASP A 55 -12.76 -10.57 -18.86
CA ASP A 55 -13.02 -9.94 -20.17
C ASP A 55 -11.73 -9.54 -20.91
N SER A 56 -10.63 -9.35 -20.17
CA SER A 56 -9.32 -9.00 -20.72
C SER A 56 -8.17 -9.46 -19.82
N HIS A 57 -6.97 -9.48 -20.38
CA HIS A 57 -5.74 -9.68 -19.61
C HIS A 57 -5.56 -8.59 -18.52
N ASP A 58 -5.87 -7.34 -18.87
CA ASP A 58 -5.75 -6.23 -17.92
C ASP A 58 -6.76 -6.34 -16.76
N ALA A 59 -7.97 -6.87 -17.01
CA ALA A 59 -8.94 -7.14 -15.96
C ALA A 59 -8.40 -8.20 -14.97
N LEU A 60 -7.75 -9.26 -15.47
CA LEU A 60 -7.09 -10.25 -14.65
C LEU A 60 -5.93 -9.63 -13.83
N LEU A 61 -5.07 -8.82 -14.47
CA LEU A 61 -3.95 -8.17 -13.77
C LEU A 61 -4.43 -7.21 -12.69
N ARG A 62 -5.49 -6.44 -12.93
CA ARG A 62 -6.08 -5.57 -11.89
C ARG A 62 -6.52 -6.39 -10.68
N GLN A 63 -7.27 -7.47 -10.90
CA GLN A 63 -7.73 -8.32 -9.81
C GLN A 63 -6.56 -9.01 -9.08
N LEU A 64 -5.50 -9.40 -9.79
CA LEU A 64 -4.28 -9.93 -9.19
C LEU A 64 -3.59 -8.86 -8.32
N CYS A 65 -3.53 -7.61 -8.78
CA CYS A 65 -3.02 -6.50 -7.97
C CYS A 65 -3.85 -6.31 -6.71
N ASP A 66 -5.19 -6.39 -6.79
CA ASP A 66 -6.07 -6.25 -5.63
C ASP A 66 -5.83 -7.37 -4.61
N ASP A 67 -5.69 -8.62 -5.06
CA ASP A 67 -5.36 -9.75 -4.19
C ASP A 67 -3.98 -9.54 -3.49
N ILE A 68 -2.97 -9.07 -4.23
CA ILE A 68 -1.64 -8.78 -3.68
C ILE A 68 -1.71 -7.64 -2.66
N CYS A 69 -2.45 -6.57 -2.95
CA CYS A 69 -2.66 -5.47 -2.02
C CYS A 69 -3.38 -5.91 -0.75
N ALA A 70 -4.36 -6.82 -0.87
CA ALA A 70 -5.06 -7.38 0.27
C ALA A 70 -4.14 -8.21 1.17
N ASP A 71 -3.29 -9.06 0.58
CA ASP A 71 -2.32 -9.86 1.32
C ASP A 71 -1.28 -8.99 2.03
N MET A 72 -0.75 -7.97 1.34
CA MET A 72 0.17 -7.00 1.93
C MET A 72 -0.50 -6.24 3.08
N ALA A 73 -1.72 -5.74 2.89
CA ALA A 73 -2.48 -5.07 3.93
C ALA A 73 -2.67 -5.96 5.17
N ALA A 74 -2.98 -7.24 4.97
CA ALA A 74 -3.14 -8.19 6.07
C ALA A 74 -1.86 -8.33 6.90
N VAL A 75 -0.69 -8.37 6.26
CA VAL A 75 0.63 -8.38 6.95
C VAL A 75 0.83 -7.09 7.75
N LEU A 76 0.56 -5.92 7.16
CA LEU A 76 0.73 -4.64 7.83
C LEU A 76 -0.25 -4.47 9.01
N TYR A 77 -1.49 -4.92 8.88
CA TYR A 77 -2.45 -4.95 9.99
C TYR A 77 -2.01 -5.89 11.11
N ALA A 78 -1.39 -7.03 10.80
CA ALA A 78 -0.83 -7.91 11.79
C ALA A 78 0.34 -7.26 12.55
N ASP A 79 1.24 -6.56 11.84
CA ASP A 79 2.33 -5.80 12.45
C ASP A 79 1.78 -4.68 13.37
N LEU A 80 0.74 -3.98 12.91
CA LEU A 80 0.09 -2.93 13.70
C LEU A 80 -0.59 -3.49 14.96
N ALA A 81 -1.21 -4.67 14.87
CA ALA A 81 -1.86 -5.34 15.98
C ALA A 81 -0.86 -5.95 16.98
N ALA A 82 0.33 -6.30 16.52
CA ALA A 82 1.40 -6.82 17.37
C ALA A 82 2.06 -5.73 18.24
N ASP A 83 1.91 -4.46 17.88
CA ASP A 83 2.41 -3.35 18.69
C ASP A 83 1.54 -3.15 19.93
N THR A 84 2.10 -3.43 21.09
CA THR A 84 1.44 -3.29 22.41
C THR A 84 1.83 -2.00 23.12
N SER A 85 2.70 -1.17 22.54
CA SER A 85 3.19 0.06 23.17
C SER A 85 2.10 1.12 23.36
N GLY A 86 1.09 1.11 22.48
CA GLY A 86 0.05 2.14 22.42
C GLY A 86 0.55 3.49 21.85
N HIS A 87 1.84 3.60 21.51
CA HIS A 87 2.44 4.81 20.96
C HIS A 87 2.34 4.83 19.44
N VAL A 88 1.71 5.86 18.89
CA VAL A 88 1.49 5.97 17.44
C VAL A 88 2.80 5.97 16.64
N GLY A 89 3.88 6.54 17.17
CA GLY A 89 5.20 6.50 16.51
C GLY A 89 5.75 5.08 16.36
N CYS A 90 5.57 4.22 17.38
CA CYS A 90 5.92 2.80 17.28
C CYS A 90 5.09 2.08 16.22
N GLN A 91 3.79 2.40 16.13
CA GLN A 91 2.89 1.87 15.11
C GLN A 91 3.32 2.29 13.69
N VAL A 92 3.69 3.56 13.49
CA VAL A 92 4.26 4.06 12.22
C VAL A 92 5.52 3.27 11.87
N ARG A 93 6.43 3.12 12.81
CA ARG A 93 7.68 2.37 12.63
C ARG A 93 7.41 0.91 12.24
N ALA A 94 6.49 0.23 12.94
CA ALA A 94 6.13 -1.15 12.68
C ALA A 94 5.58 -1.32 11.26
N VAL A 95 4.63 -0.48 10.84
CA VAL A 95 4.02 -0.54 9.49
C VAL A 95 5.03 -0.22 8.40
N CYS A 96 5.87 0.81 8.56
CA CYS A 96 6.89 1.17 7.57
C CYS A 96 7.95 0.06 7.41
N ARG A 97 8.41 -0.55 8.52
CA ARG A 97 9.32 -1.72 8.47
C ARG A 97 8.62 -2.95 7.87
N GLY A 98 7.35 -3.16 8.18
CA GLY A 98 6.53 -4.20 7.58
C GLY A 98 6.42 -4.06 6.07
N PHE A 99 6.15 -2.85 5.58
CA PHE A 99 6.09 -2.54 4.15
C PHE A 99 7.42 -2.86 3.45
N ARG A 100 8.55 -2.36 3.98
CA ARG A 100 9.89 -2.68 3.44
C ARG A 100 10.15 -4.18 3.43
N ARG A 101 9.92 -4.87 4.55
CA ARG A 101 10.13 -6.31 4.67
C ARG A 101 9.31 -7.09 3.66
N TRP A 102 8.03 -6.73 3.50
CA TRP A 102 7.16 -7.37 2.52
C TRP A 102 7.65 -7.14 1.09
N ALA A 103 7.99 -5.90 0.73
CA ALA A 103 8.45 -5.53 -0.59
C ALA A 103 9.73 -6.29 -1.01
N LEU A 104 10.68 -6.42 -0.09
CA LEU A 104 11.93 -7.16 -0.32
C LEU A 104 11.71 -8.67 -0.45
N ALA A 105 10.72 -9.22 0.25
CA ALA A 105 10.36 -10.63 0.14
C ALA A 105 9.55 -10.94 -1.14
N HIS A 106 8.89 -9.95 -1.74
CA HIS A 106 7.96 -10.11 -2.86
C HIS A 106 8.25 -9.14 -4.01
N PRO A 107 9.50 -9.11 -4.57
CA PRO A 107 9.91 -8.06 -5.50
C PRO A 107 9.11 -8.03 -6.82
N GLN A 108 8.68 -9.19 -7.33
CA GLN A 108 7.88 -9.27 -8.57
C GLN A 108 6.45 -8.75 -8.36
N GLU A 109 5.87 -9.06 -7.20
CA GLU A 109 4.54 -8.60 -6.81
C GLU A 109 4.57 -7.10 -6.52
N PHE A 110 5.59 -6.61 -5.81
CA PHE A 110 5.83 -5.18 -5.61
C PHE A 110 5.95 -4.45 -6.96
N ALA A 111 6.74 -4.97 -7.90
CA ALA A 111 6.88 -4.39 -9.22
C ALA A 111 5.55 -4.35 -9.98
N LEU A 112 4.74 -5.42 -9.93
CA LEU A 112 3.43 -5.44 -10.59
C LEU A 112 2.50 -4.36 -10.02
N VAL A 113 2.43 -4.23 -8.68
CA VAL A 113 1.52 -3.30 -8.01
C VAL A 113 1.97 -1.85 -8.21
N PHE A 114 3.24 -1.56 -7.99
CA PHE A 114 3.73 -0.18 -7.87
C PHE A 114 4.35 0.41 -9.15
N ALA A 115 4.70 -0.42 -10.13
CA ALA A 115 5.14 0.06 -11.44
C ALA A 115 4.01 0.14 -12.48
N SER A 116 2.77 -0.22 -12.12
CA SER A 116 1.60 -0.11 -12.99
C SER A 116 0.79 1.15 -12.65
N PRO A 117 0.20 1.83 -13.66
CA PRO A 117 -0.77 2.89 -13.39
C PRO A 117 -1.94 2.34 -12.57
N ARG A 118 -2.26 3.01 -11.46
CA ARG A 118 -3.35 2.63 -10.56
C ARG A 118 -4.14 3.85 -10.12
N ASP A 119 -5.31 3.59 -9.54
CA ASP A 119 -6.12 4.60 -8.88
C ASP A 119 -5.38 5.22 -7.67
N PRO A 120 -5.75 6.42 -7.26
CA PRO A 120 -5.12 7.12 -6.14
C PRO A 120 -5.07 6.30 -4.86
N LEU A 121 -4.10 6.62 -4.01
CA LEU A 121 -3.91 6.02 -2.69
C LEU A 121 -5.23 6.06 -1.88
N GLY A 122 -5.62 4.94 -1.29
CA GLY A 122 -6.84 4.83 -0.49
C GLY A 122 -7.99 4.12 -1.20
N ALA A 123 -7.94 3.94 -2.51
CA ALA A 123 -8.93 3.15 -3.25
C ALA A 123 -8.74 1.64 -3.06
N ASP A 124 -7.61 1.20 -2.52
CA ASP A 124 -7.29 -0.21 -2.27
C ASP A 124 -7.04 -0.50 -0.78
N GLN A 125 -7.02 -1.78 -0.43
CA GLN A 125 -6.83 -2.22 0.96
C GLN A 125 -5.45 -1.84 1.51
N PHE A 126 -4.43 -1.76 0.69
CA PHE A 126 -3.09 -1.34 1.09
C PHE A 126 -3.08 0.14 1.50
N GLY A 127 -3.65 1.03 0.68
CA GLY A 127 -3.76 2.44 0.99
C GLY A 127 -4.55 2.70 2.28
N SER A 128 -5.57 1.89 2.57
CA SER A 128 -6.38 2.01 3.79
C SER A 128 -5.58 1.83 5.09
N VAL A 129 -4.50 1.03 5.10
CA VAL A 129 -3.61 0.88 6.26
C VAL A 129 -2.93 2.20 6.61
N PHE A 130 -2.37 2.87 5.59
CA PHE A 130 -1.68 4.16 5.78
C PHE A 130 -2.66 5.29 6.11
N LEU A 131 -3.86 5.28 5.53
CA LEU A 131 -4.91 6.22 5.90
C LEU A 131 -5.37 6.04 7.36
N GLN A 132 -5.55 4.80 7.82
CA GLN A 132 -5.85 4.53 9.22
C GLN A 132 -4.72 5.00 10.15
N LEU A 133 -3.47 4.78 9.76
CA LEU A 133 -2.31 5.23 10.52
C LEU A 133 -2.24 6.76 10.57
N ALA A 134 -2.48 7.45 9.44
CA ALA A 134 -2.56 8.89 9.39
C ALA A 134 -3.68 9.43 10.31
N GLY A 135 -4.84 8.78 10.32
CA GLY A 135 -5.94 9.13 11.23
C GLY A 135 -5.54 9.02 12.70
N ARG A 136 -4.81 7.97 13.09
CA ARG A 136 -4.28 7.82 14.47
C ARG A 136 -3.26 8.89 14.81
N LEU A 137 -2.38 9.24 13.86
CA LEU A 137 -1.42 10.35 14.02
C LEU A 137 -2.15 11.68 14.29
N ILE A 138 -3.17 11.98 13.51
CA ILE A 138 -3.98 13.19 13.65
C ILE A 138 -4.67 13.21 15.02
N ALA A 139 -5.28 12.08 15.43
CA ALA A 139 -5.99 11.95 16.71
C ALA A 139 -5.03 12.05 17.93
N SER A 140 -3.76 11.75 17.76
CA SER A 140 -2.76 11.78 18.87
C SER A 140 -2.27 13.18 19.23
N ASN A 141 -2.74 14.24 18.54
CA ASN A 141 -2.28 15.63 18.73
C ASN A 141 -0.75 15.81 18.61
N LEU A 142 -0.07 14.89 17.92
CA LEU A 142 1.35 15.09 17.61
C LEU A 142 1.49 16.36 16.75
N VAL A 143 2.36 17.24 17.23
CA VAL A 143 2.55 18.58 16.64
C VAL A 143 3.40 18.44 15.39
N VAL A 144 2.76 18.24 14.24
CA VAL A 144 3.45 18.47 12.97
C VAL A 144 3.71 19.97 12.85
N LYS A 145 4.97 20.37 12.93
CA LYS A 145 5.40 21.79 12.86
C LYS A 145 5.46 22.30 11.41
N HIS A 146 4.47 22.00 10.60
CA HIS A 146 4.44 22.47 9.22
C HIS A 146 3.30 23.45 9.05
N ALA A 147 3.67 24.65 8.65
CA ALA A 147 2.73 25.73 8.38
C ALA A 147 2.20 25.64 6.94
N ASP A 148 1.02 26.20 6.70
CA ASP A 148 0.40 26.18 5.37
C ASP A 148 1.19 27.00 4.33
N ASP A 149 1.98 27.98 4.77
CA ASP A 149 2.85 28.81 3.92
C ASP A 149 4.07 28.05 3.36
N GLU A 150 4.38 26.87 3.89
CA GLU A 150 5.39 25.97 3.33
C GLU A 150 4.89 25.18 2.11
N VAL A 151 3.59 25.21 1.85
CA VAL A 151 2.96 24.44 0.76
C VAL A 151 2.99 25.25 -0.54
N PRO A 152 3.58 24.71 -1.63
CA PRO A 152 3.52 25.36 -2.93
C PRO A 152 2.05 25.60 -3.38
N GLU A 153 1.71 26.84 -3.75
CA GLU A 153 0.35 27.25 -4.10
C GLU A 153 -0.26 26.38 -5.21
N VAL A 154 0.57 25.93 -6.16
CA VAL A 154 0.15 25.06 -7.27
C VAL A 154 -0.42 23.70 -6.80
N LEU A 155 -0.10 23.25 -5.60
CA LEU A 155 -0.57 21.98 -5.03
C LEU A 155 -1.82 22.12 -4.15
N HIS A 156 -2.26 23.35 -3.84
CA HIS A 156 -3.36 23.58 -2.88
C HIS A 156 -4.64 22.84 -3.26
N GLU A 157 -5.08 22.93 -4.52
CA GLU A 157 -6.30 22.25 -4.96
C GLU A 157 -6.21 20.73 -4.89
N ASP A 158 -5.04 20.15 -5.21
CA ASP A 158 -4.82 18.71 -5.14
C ASP A 158 -4.81 18.23 -3.68
N LEU A 159 -4.16 18.99 -2.80
CA LEU A 159 -4.10 18.68 -1.37
C LEU A 159 -5.46 18.83 -0.68
N VAL A 160 -6.29 19.79 -1.07
CA VAL A 160 -7.67 19.91 -0.58
C VAL A 160 -8.49 18.67 -0.98
N ARG A 161 -8.35 18.19 -2.22
CA ARG A 161 -9.01 16.95 -2.64
C ARG A 161 -8.53 15.74 -1.82
N PHE A 162 -7.22 15.66 -1.58
CA PHE A 162 -6.65 14.58 -0.77
C PHE A 162 -7.04 14.68 0.71
N GLN A 163 -7.17 15.91 1.24
CA GLN A 163 -7.71 16.16 2.59
C GLN A 163 -9.09 15.50 2.76
N GLN A 164 -9.99 15.68 1.79
CA GLN A 164 -11.30 15.07 1.85
C GLN A 164 -11.23 13.54 1.88
N VAL A 165 -10.37 12.93 1.05
CA VAL A 165 -10.15 11.48 1.05
C VAL A 165 -9.65 10.99 2.41
N LEU A 166 -8.71 11.72 3.04
CA LEU A 166 -8.21 11.42 4.38
C LEU A 166 -9.32 11.50 5.44
N MET A 167 -10.12 12.56 5.40
CA MET A 167 -11.21 12.79 6.35
C MET A 167 -12.28 11.71 6.24
N ASP A 168 -12.67 11.33 5.02
CA ASP A 168 -13.65 10.28 4.76
C ASP A 168 -13.11 8.91 5.30
N ALA A 169 -11.85 8.59 5.01
CA ALA A 169 -11.23 7.35 5.47
C ALA A 169 -11.11 7.28 7.01
N VAL A 170 -10.78 8.39 7.66
CA VAL A 170 -10.65 8.48 9.12
C VAL A 170 -12.03 8.37 9.80
N SER A 171 -13.06 8.97 9.20
CA SER A 171 -14.44 8.93 9.74
C SER A 171 -15.01 7.52 9.75
N VAL A 172 -14.68 6.68 8.77
CA VAL A 172 -15.07 5.26 8.71
C VAL A 172 -14.53 4.49 9.92
N HIS A 173 -13.40 4.91 10.50
CA HIS A 173 -12.80 4.31 11.70
C HIS A 173 -13.27 4.96 13.01
N GLY A 174 -14.31 5.79 12.97
CA GLY A 174 -14.93 6.39 14.16
C GLY A 174 -14.13 7.56 14.78
N VAL A 175 -13.14 8.09 14.08
CA VAL A 175 -12.38 9.27 14.50
C VAL A 175 -13.01 10.51 13.88
N VAL A 176 -13.54 11.39 14.70
CA VAL A 176 -14.02 12.71 14.26
C VAL A 176 -12.85 13.69 14.32
N VAL A 177 -12.42 14.18 13.16
CA VAL A 177 -11.35 15.18 13.04
C VAL A 177 -12.00 16.51 12.66
N GLU A 178 -11.71 17.55 13.43
CA GLU A 178 -12.10 18.91 13.04
C GLU A 178 -11.23 19.39 11.87
N ASP A 179 -11.82 20.11 10.91
CA ASP A 179 -11.12 20.64 9.72
C ASP A 179 -9.88 21.46 10.09
N SER A 180 -9.94 22.17 11.23
CA SER A 180 -8.84 22.98 11.76
C SER A 180 -7.61 22.15 12.20
N VAL A 181 -7.79 20.87 12.49
CA VAL A 181 -6.71 19.99 12.96
C VAL A 181 -5.84 19.48 11.82
N LEU A 182 -6.44 19.34 10.61
CA LEU A 182 -5.75 18.80 9.44
C LEU A 182 -5.55 19.90 8.38
N ASN A 183 -4.60 20.81 8.64
CA ASN A 183 -4.24 21.86 7.68
C ASN A 183 -3.42 21.31 6.48
N LEU A 184 -3.29 22.11 5.41
CA LEU A 184 -2.59 21.70 4.18
C LEU A 184 -1.12 21.37 4.40
N GLY A 185 -0.44 22.07 5.32
CA GLY A 185 0.94 21.78 5.68
C GLY A 185 1.13 20.36 6.23
N LYS A 186 0.22 19.92 7.11
CA LYS A 186 0.24 18.54 7.64
C LYS A 186 -0.01 17.50 6.56
N ILE A 187 -0.97 17.77 5.66
CA ILE A 187 -1.28 16.87 4.54
C ILE A 187 -0.09 16.76 3.60
N TYR A 188 0.52 17.88 3.27
CA TYR A 188 1.72 17.93 2.44
C TYR A 188 2.87 17.11 3.05
N HIS A 189 3.07 17.23 4.36
CA HIS A 189 4.05 16.41 5.09
C HIS A 189 3.74 14.91 5.01
N VAL A 190 2.48 14.50 5.17
CA VAL A 190 2.06 13.09 4.99
C VAL A 190 2.40 12.59 3.60
N VAL A 191 2.12 13.39 2.55
CA VAL A 191 2.47 13.04 1.16
C VAL A 191 3.99 12.93 0.99
N GLN A 192 4.76 13.88 1.53
CA GLN A 192 6.23 13.82 1.46
C GLN A 192 6.79 12.60 2.20
N SER A 193 6.21 12.24 3.34
CA SER A 193 6.58 11.04 4.09
C SER A 193 6.35 9.77 3.27
N TRP A 194 5.21 9.71 2.56
CA TRP A 194 4.94 8.62 1.61
C TRP A 194 5.97 8.56 0.49
N VAL A 195 6.31 9.71 -0.12
CA VAL A 195 7.32 9.78 -1.19
C VAL A 195 8.68 9.27 -0.72
N ARG A 196 9.11 9.66 0.50
CA ARG A 196 10.38 9.18 1.10
C ARG A 196 10.35 7.67 1.33
N LEU A 197 9.29 7.15 1.97
CA LEU A 197 9.13 5.73 2.26
C LEU A 197 9.11 4.89 0.97
N TYR A 198 8.20 5.25 0.06
CA TYR A 198 8.06 4.54 -1.21
C TYR A 198 9.33 4.62 -2.04
N GLY A 199 9.92 5.81 -2.17
CA GLY A 199 11.15 6.02 -2.94
C GLY A 199 12.31 5.18 -2.43
N HIS A 200 12.52 5.14 -1.10
CA HIS A 200 13.57 4.31 -0.49
C HIS A 200 13.34 2.82 -0.80
N VAL A 201 12.14 2.31 -0.51
CA VAL A 201 11.80 0.89 -0.71
C VAL A 201 11.90 0.51 -2.19
N ALA A 202 11.43 1.35 -3.11
CA ALA A 202 11.52 1.11 -4.54
C ALA A 202 12.99 1.06 -5.03
N LEU A 203 13.83 2.00 -4.58
CA LEU A 203 15.26 2.00 -4.91
C LEU A 203 15.95 0.72 -4.42
N GLU A 204 15.57 0.23 -3.25
CA GLU A 204 16.12 -1.00 -2.68
C GLU A 204 15.64 -2.24 -3.44
N VAL A 205 14.33 -2.38 -3.66
CA VAL A 205 13.74 -3.54 -4.38
C VAL A 205 14.26 -3.64 -5.81
N PHE A 206 14.37 -2.50 -6.51
CA PHE A 206 14.83 -2.48 -7.90
C PHE A 206 16.37 -2.40 -8.04
N GLY A 207 17.13 -2.32 -6.94
CA GLY A 207 18.58 -2.19 -6.97
C GLY A 207 19.03 -0.89 -7.67
N ARG A 208 18.33 0.22 -7.47
CA ARG A 208 18.54 1.51 -8.17
C ARG A 208 19.14 2.60 -7.28
N PHE A 209 19.77 2.25 -6.17
CA PHE A 209 20.57 3.24 -5.45
C PHE A 209 21.66 3.83 -6.35
N PRO A 210 22.01 5.13 -6.21
CA PRO A 210 22.98 5.80 -7.08
C PRO A 210 24.43 5.31 -6.90
N PHE A 211 24.69 4.49 -5.89
CA PHE A 211 25.94 3.82 -5.60
C PHE A 211 25.68 2.44 -5.00
N ALA A 212 26.69 1.58 -4.97
CA ALA A 212 26.57 0.25 -4.37
C ALA A 212 26.40 0.36 -2.86
N VAL A 213 25.22 -0.05 -2.36
CA VAL A 213 24.90 -0.12 -0.93
C VAL A 213 24.88 -1.58 -0.51
N SER A 214 25.80 -2.00 0.35
CA SER A 214 25.89 -3.38 0.83
C SER A 214 24.82 -3.71 1.88
N ASN A 215 24.43 -2.72 2.70
CA ASN A 215 23.35 -2.82 3.67
C ASN A 215 22.53 -1.52 3.69
N PRO A 216 21.34 -1.49 3.06
CA PRO A 216 20.46 -0.32 3.04
C PRO A 216 19.71 -0.07 4.35
N GLU A 217 19.67 -1.03 5.28
CA GLU A 217 18.87 -0.95 6.50
C GLU A 217 19.16 0.29 7.39
N PRO A 218 20.44 0.66 7.66
CA PRO A 218 20.72 1.86 8.44
C PRO A 218 20.24 3.16 7.76
N MET A 219 20.25 3.21 6.42
CA MET A 219 19.71 4.36 5.68
C MET A 219 18.19 4.44 5.79
N PHE A 220 17.52 3.28 5.74
CA PHE A 220 16.07 3.20 5.95
C PHE A 220 15.69 3.64 7.36
N ASP A 221 16.38 3.12 8.38
CA ASP A 221 16.12 3.48 9.78
C ASP A 221 16.37 4.97 10.04
N SER A 222 17.47 5.55 9.53
CA SER A 222 17.74 6.97 9.63
C SER A 222 16.65 7.84 8.97
N MET A 223 16.17 7.44 7.78
CA MET A 223 15.05 8.11 7.13
C MET A 223 13.78 8.04 7.98
N LEU A 224 13.51 6.89 8.57
CA LEU A 224 12.32 6.67 9.38
C LEU A 224 12.37 7.46 10.69
N ASP A 225 13.54 7.51 11.35
CA ASP A 225 13.76 8.32 12.55
C ASP A 225 13.56 9.82 12.25
N GLN A 226 14.05 10.29 11.11
CA GLN A 226 13.82 11.67 10.68
C GLN A 226 12.32 11.94 10.43
N MET A 227 11.62 11.04 9.75
CA MET A 227 10.17 11.17 9.51
C MET A 227 9.40 11.23 10.84
N LEU A 228 9.76 10.41 11.82
CA LEU A 228 9.13 10.39 13.14
C LEU A 228 9.45 11.66 13.94
N SER A 229 10.69 12.15 13.87
CA SER A 229 11.09 13.43 14.48
C SER A 229 10.32 14.61 13.87
N ASP A 230 10.11 14.62 12.55
CA ASP A 230 9.37 15.67 11.85
C ASP A 230 7.91 15.78 12.33
N ILE A 231 7.31 14.67 12.78
CA ILE A 231 5.96 14.64 13.39
C ILE A 231 5.97 14.83 14.92
N GLY A 232 7.12 15.15 15.51
CA GLY A 232 7.26 15.42 16.94
C GLY A 232 7.35 14.19 17.83
N PHE A 233 7.52 12.99 17.24
CA PHE A 233 7.77 11.77 17.99
C PHE A 233 9.25 11.70 18.38
N GLN A 234 9.53 11.68 19.68
CA GLN A 234 10.86 11.38 20.24
C GLN A 234 10.73 10.07 21.01
N GLU A 235 11.59 9.09 20.72
CA GLU A 235 11.74 7.94 21.59
C GLU A 235 12.34 8.44 22.91
N ASP A 236 11.62 8.27 24.02
CA ASP A 236 12.19 8.45 25.35
C ASP A 236 13.39 7.48 25.46
N GLN A 237 14.58 8.07 25.68
CA GLN A 237 15.85 7.36 25.89
C GLN A 237 15.82 6.53 27.16
#